data_be4ea8b17002ff5f7e264b44b685eb3d
#
_entry.id   be4ea8b17002ff5f7e264b44b685eb3d
#
_cell.length_a   1.000
_cell.length_b   1.000
_cell.length_c   1.000
_cell.angle_alpha   90.00
_cell.angle_beta   90.00
_cell.angle_gamma   90.00
#
_symmetry.space_group_name_H-M   'P 1'
#
loop_
_entity.id
_entity.type
_entity.pdbx_description
1 polymer ?
#
loop_
_entity_poly.entity_id
_entity_poly.type
_entity_poly.pdbx_seq_one_letter_code
_entity_poly.pdbx_strand_id
1 'polypeptide(L)'
;MNDQTQWYAGVDWGSQSHCVFLADGEGRKIGERTFKHGGEGLAEMAAWLMAASGAAEPGRIHVAIEIPHGPVVEALIERGFSVHAINPKQMDRFRDRFTMAGAKDDSRDAEVMASSLRTDPRCFRRLVATDPIVVELSRIAEDLGVERNRLANRLREQLWRYFPALLEIEDDMSAEWLLQLWEAAPTPQKASRLREASIAVILKRCRIRRLAAAQVREALKKPPLTLAAGTVEAASAHVASLIPRLRLVNRQIKDAERRIDALIARLAPPDDSGEAEPGQKKQHDAAILASLPGVGRTVLAMLLAEAPEPLQRRDYPALRSLTGVAPVTRRSGKSWVVVRRRACHPRLANAVYHWARVAIQHDPRSRAKYAELRRRGHSHGRALRSVADRLLNVACAMLRTQTTFNPQHIAEAAT
;
A
#
# COMPACT_ATOMS: atom_id res chain seq x y z
N MET A 1 -26.30 -22.26 31.18
CA MET A 1 -26.16 -22.56 29.74
C MET A 1 -24.89 -21.91 29.28
N ASN A 2 -23.96 -22.68 28.69
CA ASN A 2 -22.60 -22.25 28.43
C ASN A 2 -22.59 -21.11 27.41
N ASP A 3 -22.22 -19.90 27.84
CA ASP A 3 -22.20 -18.63 27.08
C ASP A 3 -21.01 -18.54 26.10
N GLN A 4 -20.44 -19.68 25.66
CA GLN A 4 -19.23 -19.78 24.84
C GLN A 4 -19.43 -20.41 23.46
N THR A 5 -20.69 -20.66 23.04
CA THR A 5 -20.92 -21.25 21.71
C THR A 5 -20.48 -20.31 20.60
N GLN A 6 -19.60 -20.78 19.73
CA GLN A 6 -19.10 -20.07 18.56
C GLN A 6 -19.54 -20.81 17.30
N TRP A 7 -19.73 -20.07 16.21
CA TRP A 7 -20.04 -20.59 14.90
C TRP A 7 -18.99 -20.17 13.89
N TYR A 8 -18.80 -20.97 12.88
CA TYR A 8 -17.77 -20.77 11.87
C TYR A 8 -18.40 -20.77 10.49
N ALA A 9 -18.26 -19.67 9.78
CA ALA A 9 -18.71 -19.55 8.40
C ALA A 9 -17.51 -19.37 7.47
N GLY A 10 -17.62 -19.88 6.25
CA GLY A 10 -16.72 -19.57 5.15
C GLY A 10 -17.50 -18.90 4.05
N VAL A 11 -16.92 -17.87 3.47
CA VAL A 11 -17.52 -17.12 2.36
C VAL A 11 -16.58 -17.15 1.16
N ASP A 12 -16.96 -17.91 0.15
CA ASP A 12 -16.36 -17.81 -1.17
C ASP A 12 -17.15 -16.80 -1.99
N TRP A 13 -16.51 -15.69 -2.36
CA TRP A 13 -17.19 -14.59 -2.98
C TRP A 13 -16.79 -14.40 -4.44
N GLY A 14 -17.79 -14.36 -5.31
CA GLY A 14 -17.66 -14.04 -6.72
C GLY A 14 -18.22 -12.66 -7.05
N SER A 15 -18.08 -12.26 -8.30
CA SER A 15 -18.57 -10.98 -8.80
C SER A 15 -20.11 -10.88 -8.84
N GLN A 16 -20.81 -12.00 -8.94
CA GLN A 16 -22.27 -12.04 -9.07
C GLN A 16 -22.96 -12.67 -7.87
N SER A 17 -22.30 -13.58 -7.19
CA SER A 17 -22.85 -14.30 -6.05
C SER A 17 -21.77 -14.77 -5.09
N HIS A 18 -22.18 -15.10 -3.87
CA HIS A 18 -21.32 -15.52 -2.77
C HIS A 18 -21.85 -16.82 -2.21
N CYS A 19 -21.01 -17.85 -2.17
CA CYS A 19 -21.34 -19.13 -1.52
C CYS A 19 -20.93 -19.05 -0.04
N VAL A 20 -21.85 -19.40 0.86
CA VAL A 20 -21.65 -19.34 2.30
C VAL A 20 -21.94 -20.69 2.91
N PHE A 21 -20.96 -21.22 3.64
CA PHE A 21 -21.09 -22.42 4.45
C PHE A 21 -21.06 -22.03 5.93
N LEU A 22 -21.94 -22.64 6.74
CA LEU A 22 -22.03 -22.41 8.18
C LEU A 22 -21.95 -23.70 8.96
N ALA A 23 -21.09 -23.74 9.98
CA ALA A 23 -20.94 -24.86 10.92
C ALA A 23 -21.01 -24.40 12.38
N ASP A 24 -21.32 -25.31 13.26
CA ASP A 24 -21.26 -25.11 14.71
C ASP A 24 -19.81 -25.22 15.25
N GLY A 25 -19.64 -25.05 16.56
CA GLY A 25 -18.34 -25.13 17.24
C GLY A 25 -17.70 -26.53 17.16
N GLU A 26 -18.49 -27.58 16.90
CA GLU A 26 -18.01 -28.96 16.72
C GLU A 26 -17.69 -29.29 15.26
N GLY A 27 -18.02 -28.39 14.33
CA GLY A 27 -17.77 -28.51 12.90
C GLY A 27 -18.87 -29.21 12.13
N ARG A 28 -20.04 -29.41 12.75
CA ARG A 28 -21.20 -29.97 12.07
C ARG A 28 -21.83 -28.91 11.18
N LYS A 29 -22.15 -29.27 9.95
CA LYS A 29 -22.81 -28.38 8.99
C LYS A 29 -24.20 -27.98 9.53
N ILE A 30 -24.42 -26.66 9.65
CA ILE A 30 -25.74 -26.09 9.96
C ILE A 30 -26.47 -25.78 8.66
N GLY A 31 -25.79 -25.24 7.68
CA GLY A 31 -26.37 -24.91 6.40
C GLY A 31 -25.37 -24.38 5.39
N GLU A 32 -25.87 -24.25 4.16
CA GLU A 32 -25.14 -23.69 3.05
C GLU A 32 -26.13 -22.94 2.16
N ARG A 33 -25.76 -21.74 1.69
CA ARG A 33 -26.63 -20.95 0.82
C ARG A 33 -25.79 -20.00 -0.04
N THR A 34 -26.29 -19.73 -1.26
CA THR A 34 -25.71 -18.75 -2.17
C THR A 34 -26.55 -17.46 -2.15
N PHE A 35 -25.86 -16.31 -2.08
CA PHE A 35 -26.46 -14.98 -2.04
C PHE A 35 -25.99 -14.16 -3.24
N LYS A 36 -26.88 -13.35 -3.82
CA LYS A 36 -26.52 -12.45 -4.92
C LYS A 36 -25.64 -11.30 -4.43
N HIS A 37 -24.74 -10.84 -5.27
CA HIS A 37 -23.99 -9.63 -4.98
C HIS A 37 -24.90 -8.41 -5.07
N GLY A 38 -24.92 -7.59 -4.02
CA GLY A 38 -25.72 -6.36 -3.92
C GLY A 38 -26.23 -6.12 -2.50
N GLY A 39 -26.78 -4.94 -2.26
CA GLY A 39 -27.21 -4.54 -0.90
C GLY A 39 -28.24 -5.49 -0.28
N GLU A 40 -29.21 -5.94 -1.06
CA GLU A 40 -30.21 -6.92 -0.61
C GLU A 40 -29.60 -8.28 -0.31
N GLY A 41 -28.80 -8.85 -1.21
CA GLY A 41 -28.18 -10.15 -1.01
C GLY A 41 -27.18 -10.18 0.16
N LEU A 42 -26.42 -9.11 0.40
CA LEU A 42 -25.54 -9.00 1.56
C LEU A 42 -26.33 -8.85 2.88
N ALA A 43 -27.48 -8.17 2.84
CA ALA A 43 -28.38 -8.10 4.00
C ALA A 43 -29.02 -9.47 4.30
N GLU A 44 -29.48 -10.18 3.25
CA GLU A 44 -30.00 -11.55 3.38
C GLU A 44 -28.94 -12.51 3.93
N MET A 45 -27.68 -12.43 3.47
CA MET A 45 -26.57 -13.23 3.97
C MET A 45 -26.40 -13.04 5.48
N ALA A 46 -26.34 -11.79 5.94
CA ALA A 46 -26.17 -11.49 7.36
C ALA A 46 -27.37 -11.99 8.19
N ALA A 47 -28.59 -11.75 7.71
CA ALA A 47 -29.81 -12.23 8.37
C ALA A 47 -29.86 -13.76 8.45
N TRP A 48 -29.49 -14.45 7.35
CA TRP A 48 -29.43 -15.90 7.33
C TRP A 48 -28.39 -16.48 8.30
N LEU A 49 -27.18 -15.89 8.35
CA LEU A 49 -26.14 -16.29 9.30
C LEU A 49 -26.64 -16.21 10.75
N MET A 50 -27.31 -15.12 11.11
CA MET A 50 -27.90 -14.95 12.44
C MET A 50 -29.02 -15.95 12.72
N ALA A 51 -29.97 -16.10 11.80
CA ALA A 51 -31.11 -16.98 11.98
C ALA A 51 -30.69 -18.46 12.02
N ALA A 52 -29.80 -18.89 11.14
CA ALA A 52 -29.37 -20.28 11.05
C ALA A 52 -28.49 -20.70 12.24
N SER A 53 -27.63 -19.80 12.74
CA SER A 53 -26.78 -20.07 13.90
C SER A 53 -27.58 -20.02 15.22
N GLY A 54 -28.61 -19.21 15.31
CA GLY A 54 -29.24 -18.85 16.58
C GLY A 54 -28.33 -18.04 17.52
N ALA A 55 -27.29 -17.44 16.99
CA ALA A 55 -26.35 -16.62 17.78
C ALA A 55 -27.05 -15.38 18.38
N ALA A 56 -26.76 -15.07 19.64
CA ALA A 56 -27.30 -13.88 20.29
C ALA A 56 -26.69 -12.58 19.72
N GLU A 57 -25.43 -12.67 19.25
CA GLU A 57 -24.68 -11.52 18.72
C GLU A 57 -23.89 -11.93 17.48
N PRO A 58 -23.76 -11.04 16.45
CA PRO A 58 -23.00 -11.34 15.23
C PRO A 58 -21.53 -11.64 15.52
N GLY A 59 -20.95 -11.05 16.55
CA GLY A 59 -19.54 -11.26 16.95
C GLY A 59 -19.19 -12.70 17.34
N ARG A 60 -20.20 -13.54 17.63
CA ARG A 60 -20.05 -14.98 17.91
C ARG A 60 -19.89 -15.83 16.65
N ILE A 61 -20.17 -15.26 15.49
CA ILE A 61 -20.01 -15.92 14.20
C ILE A 61 -18.69 -15.48 13.60
N HIS A 62 -17.74 -16.41 13.51
CA HIS A 62 -16.43 -16.20 12.91
C HIS A 62 -16.50 -16.51 11.43
N VAL A 63 -16.30 -15.50 10.59
CA VAL A 63 -16.40 -15.60 9.13
C VAL A 63 -15.02 -15.64 8.50
N ALA A 64 -14.68 -16.72 7.81
CA ALA A 64 -13.46 -16.87 7.03
C ALA A 64 -13.66 -16.35 5.61
N ILE A 65 -12.70 -15.60 5.07
CA ILE A 65 -12.74 -15.06 3.71
C ILE A 65 -11.34 -15.04 3.11
N GLU A 66 -11.21 -15.27 1.79
CA GLU A 66 -9.91 -15.25 1.12
C GLU A 66 -9.43 -13.82 0.83
N ILE A 67 -10.31 -12.96 0.32
CA ILE A 67 -9.98 -11.58 -0.01
C ILE A 67 -10.31 -10.66 1.17
N PRO A 68 -9.30 -9.94 1.74
CA PRO A 68 -9.45 -9.22 3.00
C PRO A 68 -10.05 -7.81 2.86
N HIS A 69 -10.74 -7.51 1.78
CA HIS A 69 -11.32 -6.19 1.49
C HIS A 69 -12.53 -6.31 0.55
N GLY A 70 -13.27 -5.24 0.42
CA GLY A 70 -14.40 -5.13 -0.49
C GLY A 70 -15.76 -5.27 0.20
N PRO A 71 -16.87 -5.13 -0.56
CA PRO A 71 -18.20 -4.90 -0.01
C PRO A 71 -18.70 -6.03 0.90
N VAL A 72 -18.29 -7.26 0.66
CA VAL A 72 -18.68 -8.42 1.53
C VAL A 72 -18.04 -8.27 2.91
N VAL A 73 -16.70 -7.98 2.95
CA VAL A 73 -15.96 -7.79 4.20
C VAL A 73 -16.52 -6.61 4.98
N GLU A 74 -16.70 -5.47 4.31
CA GLU A 74 -17.21 -4.24 4.91
C GLU A 74 -18.62 -4.45 5.48
N ALA A 75 -19.53 -5.05 4.69
CA ALA A 75 -20.90 -5.32 5.10
C ALA A 75 -20.99 -6.25 6.32
N LEU A 76 -20.09 -7.23 6.45
CA LEU A 76 -20.04 -8.12 7.60
C LEU A 76 -19.45 -7.44 8.83
N ILE A 77 -18.36 -6.69 8.68
CA ILE A 77 -17.73 -5.96 9.80
C ILE A 77 -18.67 -4.89 10.35
N GLU A 78 -19.34 -4.10 9.50
CA GLU A 78 -20.32 -3.08 9.90
C GLU A 78 -21.50 -3.65 10.68
N ARG A 79 -21.85 -4.91 10.39
CA ARG A 79 -22.90 -5.64 11.12
C ARG A 79 -22.39 -6.37 12.37
N GLY A 80 -21.10 -6.21 12.73
CA GLY A 80 -20.52 -6.76 13.94
C GLY A 80 -20.01 -8.19 13.88
N PHE A 81 -19.95 -8.82 12.69
CA PHE A 81 -19.38 -10.17 12.55
C PHE A 81 -17.87 -10.18 12.78
N SER A 82 -17.35 -11.31 13.29
CA SER A 82 -15.91 -11.53 13.44
C SER A 82 -15.32 -12.05 12.13
N VAL A 83 -14.79 -11.16 11.29
CA VAL A 83 -14.26 -11.53 9.96
C VAL A 83 -12.76 -11.82 10.02
N HIS A 84 -12.34 -12.90 9.36
CA HIS A 84 -10.97 -13.41 9.36
C HIS A 84 -10.50 -13.73 7.95
N ALA A 85 -9.38 -13.17 7.53
CA ALA A 85 -8.81 -13.41 6.21
C ALA A 85 -7.74 -14.49 6.23
N ILE A 86 -7.74 -15.33 5.19
CA ILE A 86 -6.72 -16.32 4.93
C ILE A 86 -5.89 -15.94 3.70
N ASN A 87 -4.61 -16.33 3.71
CA ASN A 87 -3.77 -16.16 2.53
C ASN A 87 -4.11 -17.23 1.47
N PRO A 88 -4.23 -16.88 0.17
CA PRO A 88 -4.56 -17.83 -0.91
C PRO A 88 -3.70 -19.09 -0.92
N LYS A 89 -2.38 -18.95 -0.70
CA LYS A 89 -1.47 -20.11 -0.65
C LYS A 89 -1.69 -21.03 0.56
N GLN A 90 -2.23 -20.49 1.65
CA GLN A 90 -2.62 -21.32 2.79
C GLN A 90 -3.95 -22.02 2.50
N MET A 91 -4.86 -21.30 1.83
CA MET A 91 -6.14 -21.86 1.38
C MET A 91 -5.92 -23.08 0.48
N ASP A 92 -5.01 -23.01 -0.52
CA ASP A 92 -4.66 -24.15 -1.36
C ASP A 92 -4.21 -25.36 -0.54
N ARG A 93 -3.37 -25.17 0.48
CA ARG A 93 -2.90 -26.25 1.35
C ARG A 93 -4.01 -26.83 2.23
N PHE A 94 -4.98 -26.02 2.63
CA PHE A 94 -6.14 -26.52 3.36
C PHE A 94 -7.07 -27.33 2.44
N ARG A 95 -7.25 -26.93 1.17
CA ARG A 95 -7.97 -27.72 0.18
C ARG A 95 -7.40 -29.15 0.03
N ASP A 96 -6.08 -29.28 -0.01
CA ASP A 96 -5.39 -30.57 -0.12
C ASP A 96 -5.75 -31.54 1.03
N ARG A 97 -6.18 -31.04 2.19
CA ARG A 97 -6.68 -31.90 3.31
C ARG A 97 -8.04 -32.52 3.03
N PHE A 98 -8.86 -31.87 2.19
CA PHE A 98 -10.24 -32.32 1.91
C PHE A 98 -10.34 -33.13 0.64
N THR A 99 -9.47 -32.91 -0.34
CA THR A 99 -9.48 -33.68 -1.59
C THR A 99 -8.12 -33.65 -2.29
N MET A 100 -7.66 -34.81 -2.73
CA MET A 100 -6.48 -34.97 -3.57
C MET A 100 -6.76 -34.72 -5.06
N ALA A 101 -8.03 -34.66 -5.46
CA ALA A 101 -8.45 -34.58 -6.86
C ALA A 101 -8.36 -33.16 -7.46
N GLY A 102 -8.03 -32.13 -6.66
CA GLY A 102 -7.88 -30.74 -7.14
C GLY A 102 -9.19 -30.12 -7.69
N ALA A 103 -10.35 -30.72 -7.46
CA ALA A 103 -11.62 -30.17 -7.88
C ALA A 103 -11.92 -28.86 -7.14
N LYS A 104 -12.13 -27.77 -7.89
CA LYS A 104 -12.49 -26.47 -7.38
C LYS A 104 -14.01 -26.29 -7.49
N ASP A 105 -14.63 -26.01 -6.36
CA ASP A 105 -16.07 -25.74 -6.24
C ASP A 105 -16.27 -24.71 -5.12
N ASP A 106 -17.04 -23.67 -5.39
CA ASP A 106 -17.26 -22.54 -4.47
C ASP A 106 -17.86 -22.99 -3.12
N SER A 107 -18.73 -24.02 -3.14
CA SER A 107 -19.30 -24.63 -1.93
C SER A 107 -18.21 -25.28 -1.08
N ARG A 108 -17.33 -26.02 -1.72
CA ARG A 108 -16.20 -26.69 -1.04
C ARG A 108 -15.18 -25.68 -0.51
N ASP A 109 -14.91 -24.61 -1.25
CA ASP A 109 -14.00 -23.56 -0.80
C ASP A 109 -14.56 -22.85 0.45
N ALA A 110 -15.86 -22.60 0.50
CA ALA A 110 -16.52 -22.06 1.69
C ALA A 110 -16.44 -23.02 2.88
N GLU A 111 -16.68 -24.33 2.68
CA GLU A 111 -16.55 -25.36 3.72
C GLU A 111 -15.12 -25.45 4.27
N VAL A 112 -14.12 -25.50 3.37
CA VAL A 112 -12.70 -25.55 3.75
C VAL A 112 -12.32 -24.34 4.58
N MET A 113 -12.79 -23.14 4.21
CA MET A 113 -12.52 -21.91 4.96
C MET A 113 -13.12 -21.95 6.36
N ALA A 114 -14.38 -22.34 6.50
CA ALA A 114 -15.06 -22.45 7.80
C ALA A 114 -14.36 -23.46 8.71
N SER A 115 -14.11 -24.67 8.19
CA SER A 115 -13.45 -25.75 8.94
C SER A 115 -12.03 -25.38 9.34
N SER A 116 -11.26 -24.77 8.44
CA SER A 116 -9.87 -24.36 8.72
C SER A 116 -9.81 -23.23 9.75
N LEU A 117 -10.74 -22.27 9.71
CA LEU A 117 -10.80 -21.23 10.73
C LEU A 117 -11.07 -21.79 12.12
N ARG A 118 -11.94 -22.82 12.20
CA ARG A 118 -12.26 -23.50 13.45
C ARG A 118 -11.05 -24.27 14.01
N THR A 119 -10.34 -25.03 13.17
CA THR A 119 -9.23 -25.91 13.62
C THR A 119 -7.89 -25.18 13.77
N ASP A 120 -7.62 -24.21 12.92
CA ASP A 120 -6.33 -23.54 12.78
C ASP A 120 -6.46 -22.01 12.79
N PRO A 121 -7.09 -21.37 13.80
CA PRO A 121 -7.37 -19.93 13.79
C PRO A 121 -6.12 -19.05 13.70
N ARG A 122 -4.95 -19.59 14.07
CA ARG A 122 -3.66 -18.89 13.96
C ARG A 122 -3.18 -18.67 12.52
N CYS A 123 -3.77 -19.40 11.55
CA CYS A 123 -3.52 -19.23 10.13
C CYS A 123 -4.29 -18.05 9.53
N PHE A 124 -5.25 -17.52 10.26
CA PHE A 124 -6.14 -16.44 9.84
C PHE A 124 -5.77 -15.13 10.53
N ARG A 125 -5.98 -14.04 9.82
CA ARG A 125 -5.83 -12.69 10.34
C ARG A 125 -7.20 -12.08 10.57
N ARG A 126 -7.52 -11.71 11.80
CA ARG A 126 -8.76 -10.97 12.10
C ARG A 126 -8.75 -9.63 11.39
N LEU A 127 -9.85 -9.28 10.76
CA LEU A 127 -10.06 -7.97 10.15
C LEU A 127 -10.79 -7.08 11.15
N VAL A 128 -10.39 -5.81 11.17
CA VAL A 128 -11.02 -4.78 12.02
C VAL A 128 -11.53 -3.65 11.14
N ALA A 129 -12.56 -2.96 11.61
CA ALA A 129 -13.04 -1.77 10.95
C ALA A 129 -11.89 -0.76 10.79
N THR A 130 -11.77 -0.22 9.59
CA THR A 130 -10.84 0.85 9.24
C THR A 130 -11.64 2.05 8.76
N ASP A 131 -11.06 3.24 8.82
CA ASP A 131 -11.68 4.39 8.18
C ASP A 131 -11.68 4.15 6.64
N PRO A 132 -12.85 3.91 6.01
CA PRO A 132 -12.91 3.57 4.59
C PRO A 132 -12.34 4.68 3.71
N ILE A 133 -12.47 5.94 4.14
CA ILE A 133 -11.98 7.10 3.37
C ILE A 133 -10.45 7.08 3.31
N VAL A 134 -9.77 6.77 4.44
CA VAL A 134 -8.30 6.65 4.48
C VAL A 134 -7.84 5.51 3.58
N VAL A 135 -8.54 4.36 3.63
CA VAL A 135 -8.23 3.18 2.80
C VAL A 135 -8.35 3.53 1.33
N GLU A 136 -9.50 4.04 0.89
CA GLU A 136 -9.76 4.30 -0.52
C GLU A 136 -8.86 5.42 -1.08
N LEU A 137 -8.68 6.52 -0.35
CA LEU A 137 -7.81 7.61 -0.82
C LEU A 137 -6.34 7.17 -0.91
N SER A 138 -5.84 6.33 0.00
CA SER A 138 -4.49 5.81 -0.08
C SER A 138 -4.28 4.91 -1.30
N ARG A 139 -5.28 4.09 -1.63
CA ARG A 139 -5.29 3.22 -2.82
C ARG A 139 -5.36 4.03 -4.10
N ILE A 140 -6.27 5.01 -4.17
CA ILE A 140 -6.39 5.91 -5.32
C ILE A 140 -5.07 6.66 -5.56
N ALA A 141 -4.44 7.19 -4.52
CA ALA A 141 -3.17 7.91 -4.65
C ALA A 141 -2.04 7.01 -5.18
N GLU A 142 -1.98 5.75 -4.75
CA GLU A 142 -1.00 4.78 -5.25
C GLU A 142 -1.26 4.40 -6.71
N ASP A 143 -2.51 4.09 -7.06
CA ASP A 143 -2.89 3.70 -8.42
C ASP A 143 -2.61 4.83 -9.43
N LEU A 144 -2.93 6.08 -9.06
CA LEU A 144 -2.56 7.26 -9.84
C LEU A 144 -1.03 7.42 -9.97
N GLY A 145 -0.28 7.12 -8.92
CA GLY A 145 1.19 7.11 -8.95
C GLY A 145 1.74 6.07 -9.93
N VAL A 146 1.16 4.88 -9.98
CA VAL A 146 1.50 3.82 -10.95
C VAL A 146 1.15 4.27 -12.37
N GLU A 147 -0.02 4.88 -12.58
CA GLU A 147 -0.43 5.38 -13.89
C GLU A 147 0.52 6.50 -14.38
N ARG A 148 0.85 7.47 -13.52
CA ARG A 148 1.83 8.51 -13.82
C ARG A 148 3.15 7.92 -14.28
N ASN A 149 3.68 6.94 -13.56
CA ASN A 149 4.94 6.29 -13.91
C ASN A 149 4.87 5.56 -15.27
N ARG A 150 3.74 4.91 -15.59
CA ARG A 150 3.52 4.28 -16.90
C ARG A 150 3.52 5.31 -18.04
N LEU A 151 2.83 6.43 -17.85
CA LEU A 151 2.78 7.51 -18.84
C LEU A 151 4.16 8.18 -19.00
N ALA A 152 4.86 8.45 -17.89
CA ALA A 152 6.20 9.01 -17.90
C ALA A 152 7.21 8.09 -18.60
N ASN A 153 7.14 6.78 -18.39
CA ASN A 153 7.99 5.81 -19.10
C ASN A 153 7.69 5.77 -20.60
N ARG A 154 6.42 5.84 -21.00
CA ARG A 154 6.06 5.96 -22.43
C ARG A 154 6.59 7.24 -23.05
N LEU A 155 6.51 8.36 -22.32
CA LEU A 155 7.09 9.62 -22.76
C LEU A 155 8.60 9.50 -22.92
N ARG A 156 9.30 8.94 -21.93
CA ARG A 156 10.75 8.67 -21.98
C ARG A 156 11.14 7.83 -23.19
N GLU A 157 10.39 6.75 -23.48
CA GLU A 157 10.61 5.87 -24.60
C GLU A 157 10.48 6.61 -25.94
N GLN A 158 9.44 7.44 -26.12
CA GLN A 158 9.29 8.24 -27.34
C GLN A 158 10.44 9.23 -27.49
N LEU A 159 10.83 9.92 -26.41
CA LEU A 159 11.95 10.85 -26.42
C LEU A 159 13.28 10.18 -26.81
N TRP A 160 13.53 9.03 -26.24
CA TRP A 160 14.71 8.24 -26.58
C TRP A 160 14.80 7.94 -28.07
N ARG A 161 13.65 7.73 -28.73
CA ARG A 161 13.58 7.41 -30.16
C ARG A 161 13.90 8.57 -31.08
N TYR A 162 13.57 9.80 -30.70
CA TYR A 162 13.76 10.93 -31.64
C TYR A 162 14.41 12.17 -31.05
N PHE A 163 14.43 12.34 -29.73
CA PHE A 163 15.03 13.52 -29.10
C PHE A 163 15.67 13.21 -27.73
N PRO A 164 16.70 12.33 -27.71
CA PRO A 164 17.31 11.86 -26.47
C PRO A 164 18.01 12.96 -25.66
N ALA A 165 18.42 14.08 -26.29
CA ALA A 165 19.08 15.19 -25.61
C ALA A 165 18.30 15.74 -24.40
N LEU A 166 16.97 15.65 -24.40
CA LEU A 166 16.14 16.07 -23.29
C LEU A 166 16.17 15.14 -22.09
N LEU A 167 16.47 13.87 -22.29
CA LEU A 167 16.59 12.91 -21.20
C LEU A 167 17.82 13.18 -20.31
N GLU A 168 18.76 13.97 -20.79
CA GLU A 168 19.96 14.38 -20.03
C GLU A 168 19.66 15.52 -19.04
N ILE A 169 18.57 16.27 -19.25
CA ILE A 169 18.26 17.48 -18.47
C ILE A 169 17.35 17.18 -17.29
N GLU A 170 16.46 16.20 -17.45
CA GLU A 170 15.41 15.91 -16.47
C GLU A 170 15.12 14.40 -16.39
N ASP A 171 15.19 13.88 -15.17
CA ASP A 171 14.86 12.49 -14.88
C ASP A 171 13.35 12.28 -14.73
N ASP A 172 12.64 13.28 -14.21
CA ASP A 172 11.19 13.22 -14.03
C ASP A 172 10.45 13.68 -15.30
N MET A 173 10.08 12.73 -16.12
CA MET A 173 9.32 12.98 -17.36
C MET A 173 7.90 13.53 -17.10
N SER A 174 7.42 13.50 -15.86
CA SER A 174 6.13 14.08 -15.49
C SER A 174 6.22 15.53 -14.99
N ALA A 175 7.43 16.09 -14.92
CA ALA A 175 7.66 17.46 -14.43
C ALA A 175 6.97 18.50 -15.33
N GLU A 176 6.18 19.39 -14.73
CA GLU A 176 5.35 20.36 -15.46
C GLU A 176 6.18 21.29 -16.37
N TRP A 177 7.37 21.71 -15.95
CA TRP A 177 8.24 22.56 -16.78
C TRP A 177 8.68 21.85 -18.06
N LEU A 178 8.94 20.53 -17.98
CA LEU A 178 9.31 19.71 -19.13
C LEU A 178 8.12 19.55 -20.09
N LEU A 179 6.92 19.33 -19.55
CA LEU A 179 5.69 19.26 -20.34
C LEU A 179 5.43 20.59 -21.09
N GLN A 180 5.64 21.74 -20.43
CA GLN A 180 5.52 23.05 -21.07
C GLN A 180 6.61 23.29 -22.12
N LEU A 181 7.84 22.88 -21.86
CA LEU A 181 8.93 22.96 -22.83
C LEU A 181 8.60 22.15 -24.09
N TRP A 182 8.00 20.99 -23.91
CA TRP A 182 7.59 20.09 -24.97
C TRP A 182 6.50 20.66 -25.86
N GLU A 183 5.51 21.30 -25.28
CA GLU A 183 4.45 21.98 -26.02
C GLU A 183 5.00 23.14 -26.84
N ALA A 184 5.94 23.87 -26.29
CA ALA A 184 6.60 24.97 -27.00
C ALA A 184 7.50 24.49 -28.14
N ALA A 185 8.12 23.31 -27.98
CA ALA A 185 9.14 22.80 -28.90
C ALA A 185 9.03 21.27 -29.08
N PRO A 186 7.96 20.77 -29.75
CA PRO A 186 7.67 19.34 -29.87
C PRO A 186 8.61 18.58 -30.81
N THR A 187 9.43 19.26 -31.59
CA THR A 187 10.41 18.64 -32.52
C THR A 187 11.80 19.25 -32.30
N PRO A 188 12.88 18.51 -32.63
CA PRO A 188 14.24 19.04 -32.55
C PRO A 188 14.44 20.36 -33.34
N GLN A 189 13.80 20.50 -34.50
CA GLN A 189 13.87 21.72 -35.31
C GLN A 189 13.23 22.92 -34.60
N LYS A 190 12.06 22.73 -33.96
CA LYS A 190 11.42 23.78 -33.16
C LYS A 190 12.23 24.09 -31.90
N ALA A 191 12.76 23.05 -31.25
CA ALA A 191 13.56 23.18 -30.04
C ALA A 191 14.86 23.97 -30.26
N SER A 192 15.57 23.72 -31.35
CA SER A 192 16.81 24.47 -31.68
C SER A 192 16.60 25.99 -31.90
N ARG A 193 15.36 26.38 -32.28
CA ARG A 193 14.95 27.76 -32.52
C ARG A 193 14.40 28.46 -31.25
N LEU A 194 14.20 27.70 -30.16
CA LEU A 194 13.64 28.28 -28.93
C LEU A 194 14.62 29.28 -28.31
N ARG A 195 14.11 30.46 -27.99
CA ARG A 195 14.90 31.52 -27.39
C ARG A 195 15.14 31.24 -25.91
N GLU A 196 16.32 31.59 -25.42
CA GLU A 196 16.68 31.45 -24.02
C GLU A 196 15.71 32.18 -23.08
N ALA A 197 15.23 33.35 -23.46
CA ALA A 197 14.22 34.10 -22.71
C ALA A 197 12.90 33.29 -22.54
N SER A 198 12.46 32.56 -23.56
CA SER A 198 11.27 31.71 -23.48
C SER A 198 11.47 30.55 -22.54
N ILE A 199 12.65 29.93 -22.54
CA ILE A 199 13.02 28.86 -21.59
C ILE A 199 13.06 29.43 -20.17
N ALA A 200 13.66 30.61 -19.95
CA ALA A 200 13.71 31.26 -18.65
C ALA A 200 12.31 31.54 -18.08
N VAL A 201 11.35 31.94 -18.91
CA VAL A 201 9.96 32.14 -18.51
C VAL A 201 9.32 30.83 -18.02
N ILE A 202 9.55 29.72 -18.74
CA ILE A 202 9.02 28.38 -18.34
C ILE A 202 9.63 27.97 -17.00
N LEU A 203 10.96 28.04 -16.85
CA LEU A 203 11.65 27.67 -15.62
C LEU A 203 11.20 28.52 -14.43
N LYS A 204 11.04 29.83 -14.60
CA LYS A 204 10.56 30.78 -13.59
C LYS A 204 9.12 30.44 -13.17
N ARG A 205 8.23 30.23 -14.14
CA ARG A 205 6.81 29.85 -13.89
C ARG A 205 6.71 28.57 -13.07
N CYS A 206 7.54 27.58 -13.38
CA CYS A 206 7.58 26.29 -12.69
C CYS A 206 8.49 26.28 -11.45
N ARG A 207 9.07 27.43 -11.08
CA ARG A 207 9.96 27.59 -9.91
C ARG A 207 11.20 26.68 -9.95
N ILE A 208 11.71 26.39 -11.13
CA ILE A 208 12.92 25.59 -11.31
C ILE A 208 14.14 26.49 -11.13
N ARG A 209 14.91 26.24 -10.06
CA ARG A 209 16.12 27.03 -9.72
C ARG A 209 17.43 26.29 -9.99
N ARG A 210 17.35 24.95 -10.17
CA ARG A 210 18.51 24.07 -10.35
C ARG A 210 19.08 24.05 -11.76
N LEU A 211 18.37 24.63 -12.73
CA LEU A 211 18.74 24.67 -14.14
C LEU A 211 18.80 26.13 -14.64
N ALA A 212 19.86 26.45 -15.34
CA ALA A 212 19.93 27.72 -16.08
C ALA A 212 19.30 27.55 -17.48
N ALA A 213 18.63 28.60 -17.96
CA ALA A 213 18.01 28.60 -19.28
C ALA A 213 19.03 28.34 -20.41
N ALA A 214 20.26 28.86 -20.26
CA ALA A 214 21.37 28.62 -21.18
C ALA A 214 21.70 27.10 -21.28
N GLN A 215 21.75 26.37 -20.16
CA GLN A 215 22.05 24.94 -20.14
C GLN A 215 20.97 24.15 -20.87
N VAL A 216 19.69 24.47 -20.63
CA VAL A 216 18.57 23.83 -21.35
C VAL A 216 18.66 24.13 -22.85
N ARG A 217 18.94 25.38 -23.23
CA ARG A 217 19.09 25.77 -24.64
C ARG A 217 20.26 25.04 -25.32
N GLU A 218 21.37 24.86 -24.64
CA GLU A 218 22.50 24.10 -25.17
C GLU A 218 22.14 22.65 -25.43
N ALA A 219 21.46 21.98 -24.51
CA ALA A 219 20.98 20.64 -24.72
C ALA A 219 19.98 20.55 -25.89
N LEU A 220 19.07 21.53 -26.05
CA LEU A 220 18.12 21.58 -27.16
C LEU A 220 18.77 21.78 -28.53
N LYS A 221 20.00 22.32 -28.58
CA LYS A 221 20.75 22.52 -29.82
C LYS A 221 21.60 21.33 -30.24
N LYS A 222 21.71 20.30 -29.42
CA LYS A 222 22.42 19.07 -29.77
C LYS A 222 21.90 18.52 -31.10
N PRO A 223 22.75 17.97 -31.96
CA PRO A 223 22.34 17.39 -33.23
C PRO A 223 21.25 16.31 -33.01
N PRO A 224 20.13 16.39 -33.75
CA PRO A 224 19.10 15.38 -33.67
C PRO A 224 19.57 14.05 -34.28
N LEU A 225 18.88 12.96 -33.94
CA LEU A 225 19.08 11.68 -34.60
C LEU A 225 18.65 11.77 -36.06
N THR A 226 19.40 11.12 -36.96
CA THR A 226 18.99 10.93 -38.35
C THR A 226 18.00 9.78 -38.39
N LEU A 227 16.75 10.07 -38.70
CA LEU A 227 15.65 9.11 -38.69
C LEU A 227 14.92 9.06 -40.03
N ALA A 228 14.18 7.98 -40.23
CA ALA A 228 13.32 7.85 -41.42
C ALA A 228 12.26 8.95 -41.46
N ALA A 229 11.84 9.34 -42.66
CA ALA A 229 10.80 10.33 -42.87
C ALA A 229 9.51 9.95 -42.11
N GLY A 230 8.87 10.94 -41.46
CA GLY A 230 7.64 10.74 -40.65
C GLY A 230 7.85 10.21 -39.22
N THR A 231 9.03 9.66 -38.87
CA THR A 231 9.27 9.14 -37.50
C THR A 231 9.17 10.25 -36.45
N VAL A 232 9.77 11.41 -36.69
CA VAL A 232 9.71 12.57 -35.76
C VAL A 232 8.29 13.08 -35.64
N GLU A 233 7.55 13.15 -36.75
CA GLU A 233 6.16 13.61 -36.77
C GLU A 233 5.26 12.67 -35.95
N ALA A 234 5.32 11.36 -36.20
CA ALA A 234 4.52 10.37 -35.50
C ALA A 234 4.87 10.32 -33.99
N ALA A 235 6.15 10.34 -33.63
CA ALA A 235 6.58 10.31 -32.24
C ALA A 235 6.19 11.61 -31.50
N SER A 236 6.34 12.78 -32.11
CA SER A 236 5.92 14.04 -31.52
C SER A 236 4.41 14.13 -31.34
N ALA A 237 3.61 13.62 -32.28
CA ALA A 237 2.16 13.51 -32.14
C ALA A 237 1.76 12.61 -30.96
N HIS A 238 2.46 11.47 -30.79
CA HIS A 238 2.24 10.60 -29.62
C HIS A 238 2.60 11.31 -28.32
N VAL A 239 3.73 12.00 -28.24
CA VAL A 239 4.11 12.80 -27.07
C VAL A 239 3.05 13.85 -26.77
N ALA A 240 2.55 14.57 -27.77
CA ALA A 240 1.48 15.56 -27.61
C ALA A 240 0.22 14.93 -26.98
N SER A 241 -0.10 13.67 -27.29
CA SER A 241 -1.24 12.95 -26.71
C SER A 241 -0.99 12.52 -25.25
N LEU A 242 0.27 12.34 -24.82
CA LEU A 242 0.61 11.93 -23.46
C LEU A 242 0.60 13.11 -22.46
N ILE A 243 0.95 14.31 -22.90
CA ILE A 243 1.05 15.50 -22.04
C ILE A 243 -0.23 15.82 -21.28
N PRO A 244 -1.41 15.96 -21.92
CA PRO A 244 -2.65 16.27 -21.19
C PRO A 244 -3.04 15.17 -20.19
N ARG A 245 -2.73 13.91 -20.52
CA ARG A 245 -2.97 12.77 -19.62
C ARG A 245 -2.07 12.86 -18.38
N LEU A 246 -0.76 13.10 -18.56
CA LEU A 246 0.17 13.30 -17.44
C LEU A 246 -0.28 14.47 -16.54
N ARG A 247 -0.70 15.59 -17.12
CA ARG A 247 -1.22 16.73 -16.36
C ARG A 247 -2.49 16.38 -15.58
N LEU A 248 -3.41 15.63 -16.19
CA LEU A 248 -4.62 15.19 -15.51
C LEU A 248 -4.26 14.33 -14.29
N VAL A 249 -3.43 13.32 -14.48
CA VAL A 249 -2.99 12.43 -13.40
C VAL A 249 -2.23 13.20 -12.31
N ASN A 250 -1.34 14.14 -12.68
CA ASN A 250 -0.65 14.98 -11.71
C ASN A 250 -1.62 15.83 -10.86
N ARG A 251 -2.70 16.35 -11.46
CA ARG A 251 -3.73 17.07 -10.71
C ARG A 251 -4.48 16.15 -9.76
N GLN A 252 -4.91 14.99 -10.24
CA GLN A 252 -5.61 13.99 -9.42
C GLN A 252 -4.78 13.51 -8.23
N ILE A 253 -3.47 13.30 -8.43
CA ILE A 253 -2.54 12.97 -7.33
C ILE A 253 -2.53 14.09 -6.28
N LYS A 254 -2.37 15.35 -6.70
CA LYS A 254 -2.39 16.50 -5.78
C LYS A 254 -3.71 16.63 -5.03
N ASP A 255 -4.82 16.32 -5.69
CA ASP A 255 -6.15 16.37 -5.06
C ASP A 255 -6.32 15.24 -4.03
N ALA A 256 -5.88 14.02 -4.36
CA ALA A 256 -5.86 12.90 -3.41
C ALA A 256 -4.94 13.19 -2.21
N GLU A 257 -3.74 13.72 -2.47
CA GLU A 257 -2.80 14.13 -1.41
C GLU A 257 -3.40 15.18 -0.47
N ARG A 258 -4.08 16.21 -1.00
CA ARG A 258 -4.74 17.22 -0.17
C ARG A 258 -5.85 16.64 0.70
N ARG A 259 -6.63 15.70 0.17
CA ARG A 259 -7.67 15.01 0.94
C ARG A 259 -7.07 14.14 2.03
N ILE A 260 -5.99 13.42 1.74
CA ILE A 260 -5.24 12.63 2.74
C ILE A 260 -4.69 13.54 3.83
N ASP A 261 -4.09 14.69 3.49
CA ASP A 261 -3.57 15.65 4.46
C ASP A 261 -4.68 16.17 5.39
N ALA A 262 -5.85 16.50 4.84
CA ALA A 262 -7.01 16.93 5.64
C ALA A 262 -7.51 15.84 6.59
N LEU A 263 -7.51 14.58 6.16
CA LEU A 263 -7.87 13.45 7.02
C LEU A 263 -6.84 13.22 8.13
N ILE A 264 -5.55 13.23 7.79
CA ILE A 264 -4.47 13.09 8.78
C ILE A 264 -4.54 14.20 9.83
N ALA A 265 -4.78 15.44 9.42
CA ALA A 265 -4.93 16.57 10.34
C ALA A 265 -6.11 16.38 11.30
N ARG A 266 -7.20 15.74 10.86
CA ARG A 266 -8.34 15.38 11.72
C ARG A 266 -8.02 14.23 12.67
N LEU A 267 -7.18 13.28 12.24
CA LEU A 267 -6.77 12.11 13.03
C LEU A 267 -5.60 12.41 13.97
N ALA A 268 -4.90 13.51 13.78
CA ALA A 268 -3.75 13.96 14.58
C ALA A 268 -3.90 15.46 14.89
N PRO A 269 -4.91 15.90 15.67
CA PRO A 269 -4.99 17.29 16.10
C PRO A 269 -3.74 17.64 16.94
N PRO A 270 -3.29 18.89 16.91
CA PRO A 270 -2.22 19.35 17.78
C PRO A 270 -2.64 19.18 19.25
N ASP A 271 -1.68 18.75 20.09
CA ASP A 271 -1.84 18.52 21.53
C ASP A 271 -2.41 19.76 22.25
N ASP A 272 -3.68 19.73 22.61
CA ASP A 272 -4.27 20.78 23.46
C ASP A 272 -5.42 20.32 24.39
N SER A 273 -5.52 19.05 24.72
CA SER A 273 -6.56 18.65 25.68
C SER A 273 -6.27 17.36 26.43
N GLY A 274 -6.35 17.46 27.76
CA GLY A 274 -6.31 16.34 28.68
C GLY A 274 -7.51 15.40 28.55
N GLU A 275 -7.30 14.19 29.06
CA GLU A 275 -8.20 13.04 29.23
C GLU A 275 -8.96 12.54 27.97
N ALA A 276 -8.41 11.45 27.40
CA ALA A 276 -8.82 10.89 26.10
C ALA A 276 -9.99 9.91 26.21
N GLU A 277 -11.10 10.21 25.56
CA GLU A 277 -12.16 9.25 25.25
C GLU A 277 -11.71 8.16 24.22
N PRO A 278 -12.38 6.99 24.12
CA PRO A 278 -11.95 5.87 23.24
C PRO A 278 -11.69 6.23 21.77
N GLY A 279 -12.33 7.29 21.25
CA GLY A 279 -12.09 7.82 19.90
C GLY A 279 -10.76 8.60 19.77
N GLN A 280 -10.25 9.17 20.84
CA GLN A 280 -9.03 10.00 20.85
C GLN A 280 -7.74 9.17 20.85
N LYS A 281 -7.76 7.89 21.29
CA LYS A 281 -6.57 7.00 21.19
C LYS A 281 -6.09 6.80 19.75
N LYS A 282 -7.01 6.73 18.78
CA LYS A 282 -6.63 6.60 17.35
C LYS A 282 -5.97 7.87 16.82
N GLN A 283 -6.40 9.04 17.28
CA GLN A 283 -5.82 10.33 16.91
C GLN A 283 -4.40 10.47 17.43
N HIS A 284 -4.16 10.05 18.67
CA HIS A 284 -2.82 10.05 19.26
C HIS A 284 -1.85 9.12 18.52
N ASP A 285 -2.30 7.94 18.10
CA ASP A 285 -1.47 6.99 17.33
C ASP A 285 -0.99 7.58 16.00
N ALA A 286 -1.85 8.31 15.29
CA ALA A 286 -1.48 8.98 14.04
C ALA A 286 -0.41 10.06 14.28
N ALA A 287 -0.53 10.85 15.35
CA ALA A 287 0.45 11.86 15.73
C ALA A 287 1.81 11.24 16.09
N ILE A 288 1.80 10.14 16.87
CA ILE A 288 3.01 9.38 17.22
C ILE A 288 3.71 8.87 15.96
N LEU A 289 2.96 8.22 15.05
CA LEU A 289 3.53 7.69 13.79
C LEU A 289 4.05 8.80 12.89
N ALA A 290 3.34 9.94 12.80
CA ALA A 290 3.75 11.10 11.99
C ALA A 290 5.06 11.75 12.50
N SER A 291 5.35 11.63 13.80
CA SER A 291 6.58 12.18 14.38
C SER A 291 7.85 11.40 14.02
N LEU A 292 7.71 10.17 13.51
CA LEU A 292 8.86 9.32 13.15
C LEU A 292 9.61 9.84 11.92
N PRO A 293 10.95 9.80 11.92
CA PRO A 293 11.74 10.29 10.81
C PRO A 293 11.43 9.51 9.52
N GLY A 294 11.13 10.25 8.46
CA GLY A 294 10.84 9.69 7.14
C GLY A 294 9.39 9.20 6.94
N VAL A 295 8.53 9.32 7.95
CA VAL A 295 7.10 9.08 7.78
C VAL A 295 6.45 10.33 7.19
N GLY A 296 6.21 10.27 5.88
CA GLY A 296 5.39 11.27 5.19
C GLY A 296 3.92 10.83 5.13
N ARG A 297 3.05 11.72 4.60
CA ARG A 297 1.60 11.50 4.47
C ARG A 297 1.23 10.14 3.88
N THR A 298 1.88 9.74 2.78
CA THR A 298 1.59 8.49 2.08
C THR A 298 1.92 7.25 2.93
N VAL A 299 3.06 7.28 3.63
CA VAL A 299 3.46 6.18 4.52
C VAL A 299 2.51 6.07 5.69
N LEU A 300 2.16 7.21 6.31
CA LEU A 300 1.22 7.26 7.43
C LEU A 300 -0.17 6.74 7.03
N ALA A 301 -0.72 7.27 5.93
CA ALA A 301 -2.00 6.81 5.41
C ALA A 301 -2.01 5.31 5.13
N MET A 302 -0.94 4.79 4.51
CA MET A 302 -0.81 3.37 4.20
C MET A 302 -0.72 2.50 5.46
N LEU A 303 0.01 2.93 6.49
CA LEU A 303 0.09 2.22 7.76
C LEU A 303 -1.28 2.15 8.46
N LEU A 304 -2.00 3.28 8.51
CA LEU A 304 -3.32 3.37 9.12
C LEU A 304 -4.38 2.58 8.32
N ALA A 305 -4.28 2.57 6.98
CA ALA A 305 -5.22 1.90 6.10
C ALA A 305 -5.05 0.37 6.10
N GLU A 306 -3.81 -0.12 5.98
CA GLU A 306 -3.56 -1.53 5.65
C GLU A 306 -2.97 -2.33 6.82
N ALA A 307 -2.66 -1.68 7.96
CA ALA A 307 -2.15 -2.36 9.16
C ALA A 307 -2.88 -1.94 10.47
N PRO A 308 -4.21 -1.68 10.47
CA PRO A 308 -4.89 -1.15 11.64
C PRO A 308 -4.86 -2.11 12.85
N GLU A 309 -5.13 -3.39 12.63
CA GLU A 309 -5.17 -4.39 13.70
C GLU A 309 -3.81 -4.58 14.38
N PRO A 310 -2.69 -4.86 13.65
CA PRO A 310 -1.40 -4.99 14.31
C PRO A 310 -0.91 -3.67 14.95
N LEU A 311 -1.30 -2.50 14.43
CA LEU A 311 -1.01 -1.21 15.07
C LEU A 311 -1.78 -1.05 16.39
N GLN A 312 -3.09 -1.34 16.39
CA GLN A 312 -3.92 -1.28 17.60
C GLN A 312 -3.41 -2.22 18.69
N ARG A 313 -2.98 -3.44 18.33
CA ARG A 313 -2.42 -4.43 19.26
C ARG A 313 -0.97 -4.19 19.62
N ARG A 314 -0.30 -3.22 18.98
CA ARG A 314 1.15 -3.01 19.15
C ARG A 314 1.96 -4.28 18.83
N ASP A 315 1.44 -5.09 17.88
CA ASP A 315 2.00 -6.38 17.51
C ASP A 315 3.13 -6.21 16.48
N TYR A 316 4.34 -6.02 16.99
CA TYR A 316 5.53 -5.89 16.17
C TYR A 316 5.81 -7.15 15.31
N PRO A 317 5.71 -8.41 15.82
CA PRO A 317 5.85 -9.61 14.99
C PRO A 317 4.86 -9.66 13.80
N ALA A 318 3.60 -9.29 14.01
CA ALA A 318 2.61 -9.22 12.96
C ALA A 318 2.96 -8.13 11.93
N LEU A 319 3.32 -6.91 12.38
CA LEU A 319 3.71 -5.81 11.49
C LEU A 319 4.90 -6.16 10.62
N ARG A 320 5.99 -6.73 11.18
CA ARG A 320 7.17 -7.10 10.40
C ARG A 320 6.90 -8.25 9.42
N SER A 321 5.95 -9.11 9.72
CA SER A 321 5.50 -10.16 8.79
C SER A 321 4.66 -9.58 7.67
N LEU A 322 3.69 -8.73 8.00
CA LEU A 322 2.77 -8.09 7.06
C LEU A 322 3.51 -7.16 6.09
N THR A 323 4.49 -6.40 6.56
CA THR A 323 5.32 -5.49 5.75
C THR A 323 6.44 -6.19 4.99
N GLY A 324 6.67 -7.48 5.22
CA GLY A 324 7.70 -8.27 4.54
C GLY A 324 9.13 -7.98 4.97
N VAL A 325 9.34 -7.24 6.07
CA VAL A 325 10.69 -7.00 6.60
C VAL A 325 11.24 -8.19 7.38
N ALA A 326 10.36 -8.99 8.00
CA ALA A 326 10.75 -10.24 8.65
C ALA A 326 11.34 -11.23 7.63
N PRO A 327 12.57 -11.71 7.82
CA PRO A 327 13.15 -12.71 6.93
C PRO A 327 12.44 -14.07 7.10
N VAL A 328 12.60 -14.93 6.11
CA VAL A 328 12.17 -16.32 6.16
C VAL A 328 13.41 -17.22 6.20
N THR A 329 13.52 -18.02 7.23
CA THR A 329 14.57 -19.04 7.33
C THR A 329 14.09 -20.31 6.65
N ARG A 330 14.86 -20.82 5.71
CA ARG A 330 14.68 -22.15 5.12
C ARG A 330 15.80 -23.04 5.60
N ARG A 331 15.45 -24.13 6.26
CA ARG A 331 16.41 -25.12 6.75
C ARG A 331 16.00 -26.50 6.22
N SER A 332 16.93 -27.17 5.57
CA SER A 332 16.74 -28.55 5.11
C SER A 332 18.08 -29.27 5.26
N GLY A 333 18.14 -30.27 6.13
CA GLY A 333 19.37 -30.97 6.44
C GLY A 333 20.51 -30.02 6.87
N LYS A 334 21.60 -30.02 6.12
CA LYS A 334 22.76 -29.15 6.34
C LYS A 334 22.62 -27.73 5.74
N SER A 335 21.56 -27.49 4.94
CA SER A 335 21.34 -26.20 4.31
C SER A 335 20.55 -25.26 5.22
N TRP A 336 21.09 -24.05 5.44
CA TRP A 336 20.43 -22.97 6.18
C TRP A 336 20.54 -21.68 5.37
N VAL A 337 19.40 -21.22 4.83
CA VAL A 337 19.34 -20.01 4.01
C VAL A 337 18.28 -19.06 4.56
N VAL A 338 18.66 -17.79 4.70
CA VAL A 338 17.75 -16.71 5.07
C VAL A 338 17.36 -15.91 3.83
N VAL A 339 16.09 -15.97 3.46
CA VAL A 339 15.56 -15.34 2.24
C VAL A 339 14.57 -14.21 2.56
N ARG A 340 14.35 -13.34 1.57
CA ARG A 340 13.32 -12.32 1.66
C ARG A 340 11.94 -12.97 1.75
N ARG A 341 11.10 -12.49 2.69
CA ARG A 341 9.68 -12.82 2.76
C ARG A 341 8.96 -12.26 1.54
N ARG A 342 8.26 -13.11 0.80
CA ARG A 342 7.41 -12.71 -0.32
C ARG A 342 5.92 -12.73 0.04
N ALA A 343 5.52 -13.56 1.02
CA ALA A 343 4.18 -13.59 1.58
C ALA A 343 4.01 -12.40 2.54
N CYS A 344 3.72 -11.23 1.99
CA CYS A 344 3.51 -9.96 2.69
C CYS A 344 2.50 -9.12 1.93
N HIS A 345 2.00 -8.05 2.55
CA HIS A 345 1.12 -7.08 1.90
C HIS A 345 1.93 -6.17 0.97
N PRO A 346 1.71 -6.20 -0.37
CA PRO A 346 2.58 -5.50 -1.33
C PRO A 346 2.65 -3.99 -1.10
N ARG A 347 1.50 -3.35 -0.85
CA ARG A 347 1.40 -1.89 -0.62
C ARG A 347 2.16 -1.47 0.63
N LEU A 348 1.99 -2.20 1.75
CA LEU A 348 2.75 -1.95 2.98
C LEU A 348 4.25 -2.19 2.81
N ALA A 349 4.63 -3.24 2.10
CA ALA A 349 6.03 -3.53 1.83
C ALA A 349 6.69 -2.38 1.04
N ASN A 350 5.97 -1.81 0.08
CA ASN A 350 6.42 -0.66 -0.69
C ASN A 350 6.49 0.61 0.17
N ALA A 351 5.45 0.90 0.96
CA ALA A 351 5.42 2.06 1.85
C ALA A 351 6.58 2.04 2.86
N VAL A 352 6.81 0.90 3.50
CA VAL A 352 7.87 0.73 4.50
C VAL A 352 9.27 0.76 3.85
N TYR A 353 9.41 0.29 2.61
CA TYR A 353 10.63 0.47 1.83
C TYR A 353 10.93 1.96 1.58
N HIS A 354 9.95 2.73 1.15
CA HIS A 354 10.10 4.17 0.95
C HIS A 354 10.35 4.91 2.26
N TRP A 355 9.68 4.53 3.34
CA TRP A 355 9.96 5.05 4.68
C TRP A 355 11.44 4.89 5.05
N ALA A 356 11.97 3.66 4.96
CA ALA A 356 13.38 3.40 5.26
C ALA A 356 14.32 4.21 4.34
N ARG A 357 13.98 4.34 3.06
CA ARG A 357 14.76 5.13 2.09
C ARG A 357 14.82 6.60 2.46
N VAL A 358 13.71 7.18 2.91
CA VAL A 358 13.67 8.59 3.35
C VAL A 358 14.35 8.74 4.71
N ALA A 359 14.12 7.80 5.64
CA ALA A 359 14.75 7.84 6.95
C ALA A 359 16.28 7.86 6.87
N ILE A 360 16.92 7.08 5.99
CA ILE A 360 18.39 7.11 5.83
C ILE A 360 18.91 8.42 5.27
N GLN A 361 18.07 9.26 4.64
CA GLN A 361 18.46 10.59 4.15
C GLN A 361 18.40 11.66 5.26
N HIS A 362 17.43 11.55 6.16
CA HIS A 362 17.11 12.60 7.13
C HIS A 362 17.47 12.25 8.58
N ASP A 363 17.51 10.95 8.94
CA ASP A 363 17.86 10.51 10.30
C ASP A 363 19.29 9.96 10.34
N PRO A 364 20.21 10.58 11.14
CA PRO A 364 21.61 10.15 11.25
C PRO A 364 21.77 8.70 11.71
N ARG A 365 20.90 8.20 12.57
CA ARG A 365 20.95 6.82 13.12
C ARG A 365 20.56 5.79 12.09
N SER A 366 19.52 6.05 11.32
CA SER A 366 19.10 5.21 10.20
C SER A 366 20.19 5.16 9.12
N ARG A 367 20.82 6.29 8.85
CA ARG A 367 21.97 6.40 7.92
C ARG A 367 23.16 5.60 8.40
N ALA A 368 23.54 5.74 9.66
CA ALA A 368 24.66 5.00 10.26
C ALA A 368 24.42 3.49 10.21
N LYS A 369 23.19 3.05 10.57
CA LYS A 369 22.82 1.63 10.50
C LYS A 369 22.86 1.09 9.08
N TYR A 370 22.34 1.84 8.11
CA TYR A 370 22.41 1.47 6.71
C TYR A 370 23.86 1.34 6.22
N ALA A 371 24.72 2.31 6.52
CA ALA A 371 26.14 2.30 6.15
C ALA A 371 26.88 1.11 6.77
N GLU A 372 26.63 0.79 8.04
CA GLU A 372 27.18 -0.38 8.74
C GLU A 372 26.81 -1.68 7.99
N LEU A 373 25.52 -1.85 7.65
CA LEU A 373 25.04 -3.06 6.95
C LEU A 373 25.65 -3.16 5.55
N ARG A 374 25.80 -2.03 4.84
CA ARG A 374 26.47 -2.02 3.53
C ARG A 374 27.95 -2.42 3.63
N ARG A 375 28.67 -1.95 4.66
CA ARG A 375 30.07 -2.38 4.93
C ARG A 375 30.17 -3.86 5.25
N ARG A 376 29.15 -4.45 5.87
CA ARG A 376 29.05 -5.91 6.12
C ARG A 376 28.66 -6.72 4.88
N GLY A 377 28.60 -6.12 3.68
CA GLY A 377 28.28 -6.80 2.43
C GLY A 377 26.78 -7.04 2.16
N HIS A 378 25.88 -6.44 2.94
CA HIS A 378 24.46 -6.54 2.64
C HIS A 378 24.12 -5.79 1.35
N SER A 379 23.28 -6.38 0.50
CA SER A 379 22.72 -5.68 -0.66
C SER A 379 21.88 -4.48 -0.23
N HIS A 380 21.71 -3.48 -1.10
CA HIS A 380 20.90 -2.28 -0.84
C HIS A 380 19.52 -2.63 -0.26
N GLY A 381 18.77 -3.49 -0.93
CA GLY A 381 17.44 -3.87 -0.47
C GLY A 381 17.41 -4.65 0.85
N ARG A 382 18.47 -5.45 1.17
CA ARG A 382 18.59 -6.12 2.46
C ARG A 382 18.88 -5.13 3.58
N ALA A 383 19.78 -4.18 3.35
CA ALA A 383 20.12 -3.15 4.32
C ALA A 383 18.90 -2.25 4.63
N LEU A 384 18.15 -1.81 3.59
CA LEU A 384 16.91 -1.04 3.79
C LEU A 384 15.85 -1.81 4.58
N ARG A 385 15.64 -3.10 4.31
CA ARG A 385 14.70 -3.91 5.10
C ARG A 385 15.10 -4.00 6.57
N SER A 386 16.38 -4.10 6.86
CA SER A 386 16.88 -4.12 8.26
C SER A 386 16.69 -2.76 8.95
N VAL A 387 16.84 -1.64 8.23
CA VAL A 387 16.50 -0.32 8.75
C VAL A 387 14.98 -0.20 8.98
N ALA A 388 14.17 -0.63 8.02
CA ALA A 388 12.72 -0.67 8.13
C ALA A 388 12.24 -1.49 9.33
N ASP A 389 12.83 -2.66 9.56
CA ASP A 389 12.53 -3.54 10.70
C ASP A 389 12.77 -2.82 12.03
N ARG A 390 13.90 -2.09 12.14
CA ARG A 390 14.19 -1.27 13.30
C ARG A 390 13.18 -0.12 13.48
N LEU A 391 12.83 0.59 12.41
CA LEU A 391 11.86 1.67 12.45
C LEU A 391 10.47 1.21 12.92
N LEU A 392 10.02 0.03 12.45
CA LEU A 392 8.78 -0.59 12.93
C LEU A 392 8.82 -0.95 14.41
N ASN A 393 9.97 -1.44 14.89
CA ASN A 393 10.15 -1.73 16.32
C ASN A 393 10.06 -0.46 17.16
N VAL A 394 10.72 0.61 16.73
CA VAL A 394 10.63 1.93 17.38
C VAL A 394 9.20 2.45 17.37
N ALA A 395 8.50 2.37 16.23
CA ALA A 395 7.10 2.76 16.13
C ALA A 395 6.21 2.01 17.14
N CYS A 396 6.36 0.68 17.24
CA CYS A 396 5.62 -0.12 18.21
C CYS A 396 5.96 0.25 19.66
N ALA A 397 7.22 0.54 19.97
CA ALA A 397 7.63 0.99 21.30
C ALA A 397 6.97 2.33 21.66
N MET A 398 7.04 3.32 20.75
CA MET A 398 6.43 4.63 20.96
C MET A 398 4.91 4.55 21.09
N LEU A 399 4.25 3.71 20.29
CA LEU A 399 2.82 3.46 20.41
C LEU A 399 2.43 2.79 21.74
N ARG A 400 3.30 1.97 22.33
CA ARG A 400 3.07 1.39 23.69
C ARG A 400 3.24 2.41 24.77
N THR A 401 4.26 3.26 24.67
CA THR A 401 4.57 4.30 25.65
C THR A 401 3.77 5.58 25.45
N GLN A 402 3.00 5.68 24.35
CA GLN A 402 2.22 6.87 23.96
C GLN A 402 3.09 8.13 23.90
N THR A 403 4.32 8.02 23.34
CA THR A 403 5.29 9.10 23.22
C THR A 403 5.59 9.43 21.77
N THR A 404 5.78 10.70 21.46
CA THR A 404 6.27 11.14 20.14
C THR A 404 7.77 10.95 20.00
N PHE A 405 8.27 10.93 18.75
CA PHE A 405 9.69 10.74 18.49
C PHE A 405 10.52 11.92 19.00
N ASN A 406 11.43 11.65 19.95
CA ASN A 406 12.40 12.60 20.43
C ASN A 406 13.82 12.16 20.05
N PRO A 407 14.52 12.92 19.20
CA PRO A 407 15.89 12.61 18.81
C PRO A 407 16.88 12.56 19.98
N GLN A 408 16.61 13.28 21.06
CA GLN A 408 17.50 13.43 22.22
C GLN A 408 17.39 12.29 23.24
N HIS A 409 16.20 11.75 23.47
CA HIS A 409 15.94 10.72 24.49
C HIS A 409 16.64 9.36 24.28
N ILE A 410 17.10 9.09 23.05
CA ILE A 410 17.76 7.82 22.73
C ILE A 410 19.30 7.95 22.78
N ALA A 411 19.84 9.14 23.04
CA ALA A 411 21.27 9.33 23.30
C ALA A 411 21.66 8.88 24.71
N GLU A 412 20.76 9.07 25.68
CA GLU A 412 20.97 8.75 27.10
C GLU A 412 20.85 7.25 27.43
N ALA A 413 20.13 6.47 26.64
CA ALA A 413 19.99 5.01 26.85
C ALA A 413 21.13 4.17 26.22
N ALA A 414 22.12 4.81 25.57
CA ALA A 414 23.25 4.17 24.91
C ALA A 414 24.61 4.52 25.56
N THR A 415 24.61 5.27 26.66
CA THR A 415 25.71 5.47 27.60
C THR A 415 25.46 4.63 28.85
#